data_77d8f51640dfadd0ffb305972c7636a3
#
_entry.id   77d8f51640dfadd0ffb305972c7636a3
#
_cell.length_a   1.000
_cell.length_b   1.000
_cell.length_c   1.000
_cell.angle_alpha   90.00
_cell.angle_beta   90.00
_cell.angle_gamma   90.00
#
_symmetry.space_group_name_H-M   'P 1'
#
loop_
_entity.id
_entity.type
_entity.pdbx_description
1 polymer ?
#
loop_
_entity_poly.entity_id
_entity_poly.type
_entity_poly.pdbx_seq_one_letter_code
_entity_poly.pdbx_strand_id
1 'polypeptide(L)'
;AERVAADAMLDDISVVACVRDQGLVIITGCSHAGIVNIVKHSIELFDEKRICGIIGGFHLLSATDERVQKTVGALSQHNPQWVWAGHCTGFEVQVALFRKFGERFKPLQTGMTFTVKVQAVICYF
;
A
#
# COMPACT_ATOMS: atom_id res chain seq x y z
N ALA A 1 37.99 -7.45 6.41
CA ALA A 1 36.95 -6.62 5.81
C ALA A 1 35.60 -7.25 6.14
N GLU A 2 34.76 -6.57 6.90
CA GLU A 2 33.39 -7.02 7.15
C GLU A 2 32.63 -7.07 5.80
N ARG A 3 32.05 -8.21 5.50
CA ARG A 3 31.18 -8.35 4.34
C ARG A 3 29.84 -7.69 4.69
N VAL A 4 29.54 -6.57 4.04
CA VAL A 4 28.20 -5.99 4.09
C VAL A 4 27.24 -6.97 3.39
N ALA A 5 26.35 -7.56 4.14
CA ALA A 5 25.28 -8.39 3.59
C ALA A 5 24.07 -7.51 3.27
N ALA A 6 23.31 -7.87 2.22
CA ALA A 6 22.04 -7.21 1.96
C ALA A 6 21.07 -7.49 3.10
N ASP A 7 20.39 -6.45 3.58
CA ASP A 7 19.31 -6.59 4.56
C ASP A 7 18.06 -7.17 3.87
N ALA A 8 17.53 -8.26 4.40
CA ALA A 8 16.34 -8.91 3.88
C ALA A 8 15.03 -8.20 4.28
N MET A 9 15.10 -7.14 5.11
CA MET A 9 13.96 -6.35 5.58
C MET A 9 12.81 -7.19 6.16
N LEU A 10 13.16 -8.20 6.95
CA LEU A 10 12.20 -9.16 7.54
C LEU A 10 11.31 -8.55 8.63
N ASP A 11 11.62 -7.35 9.06
CA ASP A 11 10.88 -6.56 10.07
C ASP A 11 9.83 -5.62 9.46
N ASP A 12 9.66 -5.61 8.13
CA ASP A 12 8.64 -4.81 7.46
C ASP A 12 7.25 -5.46 7.67
N ILE A 13 6.40 -4.80 8.45
CA ILE A 13 5.12 -5.34 8.91
C ILE A 13 3.96 -4.59 8.24
N SER A 14 2.97 -5.36 7.82
CA SER A 14 1.69 -4.85 7.32
C SER A 14 0.53 -5.46 8.10
N VAL A 15 -0.54 -4.69 8.23
CA VAL A 15 -1.81 -5.14 8.80
C VAL A 15 -2.84 -5.24 7.69
N VAL A 16 -3.52 -6.37 7.59
CA VAL A 16 -4.57 -6.58 6.58
C VAL A 16 -5.88 -6.96 7.26
N ALA A 17 -6.92 -6.21 6.96
CA ALA A 17 -8.28 -6.52 7.36
C ALA A 17 -9.07 -7.02 6.14
N CYS A 18 -9.62 -8.23 6.24
CA CYS A 18 -10.57 -8.74 5.25
C CYS A 18 -11.97 -8.27 5.65
N VAL A 19 -12.52 -7.32 4.88
CA VAL A 19 -13.82 -6.71 5.16
C VAL A 19 -14.88 -7.39 4.32
N ARG A 20 -15.88 -7.97 4.99
CA ARG A 20 -16.98 -8.70 4.31
C ARG A 20 -17.60 -7.84 3.21
N ASP A 21 -17.75 -8.42 2.03
CA ASP A 21 -18.35 -7.83 0.82
C ASP A 21 -17.60 -6.62 0.22
N GLN A 22 -16.51 -6.16 0.84
CA GLN A 22 -15.71 -5.02 0.34
C GLN A 22 -14.30 -5.41 -0.10
N GLY A 23 -13.71 -6.47 0.47
CA GLY A 23 -12.36 -6.90 0.16
C GLY A 23 -11.32 -6.46 1.21
N LEU A 24 -10.07 -6.40 0.81
CA LEU A 24 -8.96 -6.16 1.71
C LEU A 24 -8.73 -4.67 1.98
N VAL A 25 -8.51 -4.33 3.25
CA VAL A 25 -7.91 -3.07 3.69
C VAL A 25 -6.47 -3.37 4.12
N ILE A 26 -5.51 -2.83 3.39
CA ILE A 26 -4.08 -3.07 3.59
C ILE A 26 -3.47 -1.83 4.21
N ILE A 27 -2.90 -1.97 5.40
CA ILE A 27 -2.25 -0.90 6.15
C ILE A 27 -0.78 -1.26 6.30
N THR A 28 0.09 -0.42 5.78
CA THR A 28 1.54 -0.65 5.81
C THR A 28 2.28 0.49 6.50
N GLY A 29 3.48 0.22 6.99
CA GLY A 29 4.42 1.24 7.43
C GLY A 29 5.09 1.93 6.23
N CYS A 30 6.35 1.63 6.00
CA CYS A 30 7.12 2.18 4.87
C CYS A 30 7.05 1.36 3.59
N SER A 31 6.62 0.12 3.63
CA SER A 31 6.60 -0.82 2.49
C SER A 31 7.99 -1.10 1.90
N HIS A 32 8.98 -1.38 2.73
CA HIS A 32 10.34 -1.71 2.28
C HIS A 32 10.38 -2.97 1.40
N ALA A 33 9.52 -3.95 1.67
CA ALA A 33 9.32 -5.13 0.82
C ALA A 33 8.70 -4.81 -0.56
N GLY A 34 8.24 -3.58 -0.75
CA GLY A 34 7.57 -3.07 -1.95
C GLY A 34 6.05 -3.19 -1.86
N ILE A 35 5.37 -2.04 -2.00
CA ILE A 35 3.89 -1.98 -1.86
C ILE A 35 3.15 -2.94 -2.79
N VAL A 36 3.63 -3.15 -4.01
CA VAL A 36 3.01 -4.10 -4.96
C VAL A 36 3.16 -5.54 -4.47
N ASN A 37 4.30 -5.88 -3.87
CA ASN A 37 4.54 -7.21 -3.30
C ASN A 37 3.63 -7.45 -2.09
N ILE A 38 3.48 -6.44 -1.22
CA ILE A 38 2.59 -6.50 -0.06
C ILE A 38 1.14 -6.74 -0.50
N VAL A 39 0.66 -6.01 -1.52
CA VAL A 39 -0.68 -6.19 -2.07
C VAL A 39 -0.87 -7.59 -2.64
N LYS A 40 0.07 -8.09 -3.45
CA LYS A 40 0.01 -9.44 -4.02
C LYS A 40 -0.01 -10.51 -2.93
N HIS A 41 0.89 -10.40 -1.96
CA HIS A 41 0.96 -11.34 -0.84
C HIS A 41 -0.32 -11.33 0.00
N SER A 42 -0.91 -10.16 0.23
CA SER A 42 -2.20 -10.03 0.91
C SER A 42 -3.32 -10.75 0.17
N ILE A 43 -3.40 -10.59 -1.16
CA ILE A 43 -4.37 -11.28 -2.01
C ILE A 43 -4.22 -12.80 -1.92
N GLU A 44 -2.99 -13.30 -1.99
CA GLU A 44 -2.68 -14.74 -1.91
C GLU A 44 -3.04 -15.31 -0.53
N LEU A 45 -2.66 -14.60 0.53
CA LEU A 45 -2.86 -15.06 1.91
C LEU A 45 -4.34 -15.17 2.29
N PHE A 46 -5.17 -14.25 1.80
CA PHE A 46 -6.60 -14.20 2.13
C PHE A 46 -7.49 -14.83 1.06
N ASP A 47 -6.93 -15.26 -0.06
CA ASP A 47 -7.69 -15.72 -1.25
C ASP A 47 -8.79 -14.71 -1.64
N GLU A 48 -8.50 -13.41 -1.50
CA GLU A 48 -9.41 -12.30 -1.78
C GLU A 48 -8.77 -11.30 -2.73
N LYS A 49 -9.36 -11.11 -3.91
CA LYS A 49 -8.81 -10.24 -4.96
C LYS A 49 -9.30 -8.80 -4.90
N ARG A 50 -10.41 -8.56 -4.21
CA ARG A 50 -10.97 -7.21 -4.07
C ARG A 50 -10.15 -6.43 -3.07
N ILE A 51 -9.75 -5.23 -3.44
CA ILE A 51 -9.04 -4.30 -2.57
C ILE A 51 -9.99 -3.13 -2.24
N CYS A 52 -10.42 -3.06 -0.99
CA CYS A 52 -11.17 -1.93 -0.46
C CYS A 52 -10.25 -0.71 -0.39
N GLY A 53 -9.08 -0.86 0.23
CA GLY A 53 -8.16 0.26 0.34
C GLY A 53 -6.74 -0.10 0.69
N ILE A 54 -5.84 0.83 0.39
CA ILE A 54 -4.40 0.76 0.69
C ILE A 54 -4.01 2.02 1.43
N ILE A 55 -3.40 1.87 2.62
CA ILE A 55 -2.95 2.98 3.46
C ILE A 55 -1.49 2.79 3.83
N GLY A 56 -0.68 3.84 3.76
CA GLY A 56 0.66 3.87 4.36
C GLY A 56 1.70 4.61 3.55
N GLY A 57 2.97 4.31 3.83
CA GLY A 57 4.12 4.76 3.07
C GLY A 57 4.48 3.77 1.97
N PHE A 58 4.87 4.26 0.79
CA PHE A 58 5.16 3.40 -0.37
C PHE A 58 6.65 3.34 -0.72
N HIS A 59 7.49 3.95 0.11
CA HIS A 59 8.95 3.96 -0.02
C HIS A 59 9.46 4.32 -1.43
N LEU A 60 8.89 5.36 -2.03
CA LEU A 60 9.16 5.79 -3.40
C LEU A 60 9.78 7.19 -3.50
N LEU A 61 10.13 7.81 -2.36
CA LEU A 61 10.67 9.18 -2.29
C LEU A 61 11.89 9.39 -3.23
N SER A 62 12.73 8.37 -3.37
CA SER A 62 13.95 8.41 -4.20
C SER A 62 13.83 7.51 -5.43
N ALA A 63 12.64 7.09 -5.80
CA ALA A 63 12.43 6.20 -6.93
C ALA A 63 12.56 6.95 -8.26
N THR A 64 13.02 6.26 -9.30
CA THR A 64 12.99 6.78 -10.67
C THR A 64 11.55 6.90 -11.18
N ASP A 65 11.32 7.79 -12.13
CA ASP A 65 10.00 7.96 -12.78
C ASP A 65 9.48 6.64 -13.34
N GLU A 66 10.34 5.84 -13.95
CA GLU A 66 9.98 4.53 -14.48
C GLU A 66 9.45 3.60 -13.38
N ARG A 67 10.13 3.56 -12.21
CA ARG A 67 9.69 2.77 -11.06
C ARG A 67 8.36 3.26 -10.52
N VAL A 68 8.18 4.58 -10.42
CA VAL A 68 6.92 5.20 -10.00
C VAL A 68 5.79 4.80 -10.93
N GLN A 69 5.96 4.95 -12.24
CA GLN A 69 4.94 4.61 -13.23
C GLN A 69 4.58 3.12 -13.20
N LYS A 70 5.58 2.23 -13.12
CA LYS A 70 5.36 0.79 -12.98
C LYS A 70 4.59 0.44 -11.71
N THR A 71 4.94 1.06 -10.59
CA THR A 71 4.26 0.81 -9.30
C THR A 71 2.81 1.29 -9.33
N VAL A 72 2.57 2.53 -9.77
CA VAL A 72 1.22 3.09 -9.88
C VAL A 72 0.36 2.30 -10.87
N GLY A 73 0.95 1.89 -11.99
CA GLY A 73 0.30 1.02 -12.98
C GLY A 73 -0.10 -0.33 -12.38
N ALA A 74 0.80 -0.99 -11.67
CA ALA A 74 0.53 -2.28 -11.03
C ALA A 74 -0.55 -2.16 -9.94
N LEU A 75 -0.50 -1.14 -9.09
CA LEU A 75 -1.55 -0.90 -8.10
C LEU A 75 -2.92 -0.68 -8.75
N SER A 76 -2.96 0.03 -9.88
CA SER A 76 -4.21 0.30 -10.58
C SER A 76 -4.87 -0.93 -11.18
N GLN A 77 -4.11 -1.98 -11.51
CA GLN A 77 -4.64 -3.25 -12.00
C GLN A 77 -5.50 -3.98 -10.96
N HIS A 78 -5.20 -3.76 -9.67
CA HIS A 78 -6.01 -4.30 -8.57
C HIS A 78 -7.27 -3.46 -8.29
N ASN A 79 -7.42 -2.32 -8.94
CA ASN A 79 -8.57 -1.42 -8.87
C ASN A 79 -9.04 -1.11 -7.43
N PRO A 80 -8.17 -0.67 -6.52
CA PRO A 80 -8.55 -0.36 -5.14
C PRO A 80 -9.62 0.74 -5.11
N GLN A 81 -10.57 0.63 -4.18
CA GLN A 81 -11.61 1.65 -4.03
C GLN A 81 -11.02 2.98 -3.57
N TRP A 82 -9.95 2.93 -2.74
CA TRP A 82 -9.21 4.13 -2.32
C TRP A 82 -7.74 3.79 -2.01
N VAL A 83 -6.88 4.82 -2.13
CA VAL A 83 -5.44 4.77 -1.87
C VAL A 83 -5.05 6.00 -1.07
N TRP A 84 -4.54 5.82 0.15
CA TRP A 84 -4.07 6.90 1.00
C TRP A 84 -2.58 6.71 1.29
N ALA A 85 -1.77 7.56 0.68
CA ALA A 85 -0.32 7.42 0.75
C ALA A 85 0.35 8.69 1.28
N GLY A 86 1.38 8.49 2.10
CA GLY A 86 2.14 9.58 2.70
C GLY A 86 3.51 9.10 3.18
N HIS A 87 4.04 9.73 4.23
CA HIS A 87 5.33 9.40 4.84
C HIS A 87 6.45 9.32 3.80
N CYS A 88 7.06 8.17 3.58
CA CYS A 88 8.15 7.94 2.63
C CYS A 88 7.70 7.80 1.15
N THR A 89 6.46 8.10 0.83
CA THR A 89 5.94 8.06 -0.54
C THR A 89 6.55 9.16 -1.43
N GLY A 90 6.69 10.37 -0.90
CA GLY A 90 7.17 11.54 -1.64
C GLY A 90 6.06 12.27 -2.41
N PHE A 91 6.23 13.59 -2.57
CA PHE A 91 5.22 14.47 -3.17
C PHE A 91 4.94 14.15 -4.64
N GLU A 92 5.98 13.94 -5.45
CA GLU A 92 5.85 13.64 -6.87
C GLU A 92 5.09 12.33 -7.11
N VAL A 93 5.33 11.34 -6.25
CA VAL A 93 4.60 10.06 -6.28
C VAL A 93 3.14 10.24 -5.88
N GLN A 94 2.86 11.10 -4.91
CA GLN A 94 1.48 11.45 -4.55
C GLN A 94 0.75 12.11 -5.71
N VAL A 95 1.41 12.98 -6.47
CA VAL A 95 0.87 13.58 -7.71
C VAL A 95 0.58 12.50 -8.76
N ALA A 96 1.48 11.53 -8.94
CA ALA A 96 1.27 10.41 -9.88
C ALA A 96 0.08 9.53 -9.45
N LEU A 97 -0.04 9.25 -8.15
CA LEU A 97 -1.18 8.53 -7.59
C LEU A 97 -2.49 9.30 -7.78
N PHE A 98 -2.49 10.61 -7.53
CA PHE A 98 -3.67 11.44 -7.75
C PHE A 98 -4.10 11.46 -9.22
N ARG A 99 -3.16 11.60 -10.15
CA ARG A 99 -3.44 11.55 -11.59
C ARG A 99 -4.06 10.21 -12.02
N LYS A 100 -3.65 9.10 -11.38
CA LYS A 100 -4.14 7.75 -11.73
C LYS A 100 -5.46 7.40 -11.06
N PHE A 101 -5.62 7.75 -9.78
CA PHE A 101 -6.75 7.32 -8.96
C PHE A 101 -7.83 8.39 -8.78
N GLY A 102 -7.51 9.67 -9.11
CA GLY A 102 -8.44 10.79 -8.94
C GLY A 102 -8.85 10.96 -7.48
N GLU A 103 -10.14 11.13 -7.24
CA GLU A 103 -10.70 11.33 -5.90
C GLU A 103 -10.54 10.12 -4.96
N ARG A 104 -10.22 8.95 -5.49
CA ARG A 104 -9.88 7.75 -4.69
C ARG A 104 -8.54 7.85 -3.98
N PHE A 105 -7.68 8.76 -4.42
CA PHE A 105 -6.42 9.05 -3.76
C PHE A 105 -6.57 10.17 -2.74
N LYS A 106 -5.93 10.01 -1.57
CA LYS A 106 -5.74 11.11 -0.59
C LYS A 106 -4.33 11.08 -0.03
N PRO A 107 -3.69 12.26 0.13
CA PRO A 107 -2.46 12.35 0.91
C PRO A 107 -2.74 11.95 2.35
N LEU A 108 -1.97 11.01 2.89
CA LEU A 108 -2.10 10.57 4.28
C LEU A 108 -1.47 11.60 5.22
N GLN A 109 -2.24 12.05 6.20
CA GLN A 109 -1.83 13.06 7.19
C GLN A 109 -2.24 12.63 8.59
N THR A 110 -1.49 13.11 9.59
CA THR A 110 -1.84 12.91 11.00
C THR A 110 -3.23 13.46 11.31
N GLY A 111 -4.00 12.72 12.09
CA GLY A 111 -5.36 13.10 12.49
C GLY A 111 -6.45 12.69 11.48
N MET A 112 -6.10 12.12 10.34
CA MET A 112 -7.09 11.56 9.42
C MET A 112 -7.74 10.32 10.03
N THR A 113 -9.04 10.20 9.82
CA THR A 113 -9.84 9.01 10.19
C THR A 113 -10.60 8.52 8.97
N PHE A 114 -10.75 7.21 8.85
CA PHE A 114 -11.63 6.60 7.88
C PHE A 114 -12.43 5.50 8.57
N THR A 115 -13.65 5.30 8.11
CA THR A 115 -14.54 4.28 8.66
C THR A 115 -14.93 3.30 7.57
N VAL A 116 -14.64 2.03 7.81
CA VAL A 116 -15.15 0.92 6.98
C VAL A 116 -16.31 0.30 7.76
N LYS A 117 -17.53 0.46 7.23
CA LYS A 117 -18.74 0.03 7.94
C LYS A 117 -19.02 -1.44 7.68
N VAL A 118 -18.27 -2.39 8.27
CA VAL A 118 -18.64 -3.82 8.24
C VAL A 118 -17.87 -4.63 9.30
N GLN A 119 -18.33 -5.85 9.58
CA GLN A 119 -17.59 -6.81 10.41
C GLN A 119 -16.29 -7.23 9.72
N ALA A 120 -15.15 -6.85 10.29
CA ALA A 120 -13.82 -7.18 9.79
C ALA A 120 -13.17 -8.31 10.61
N VAL A 121 -12.43 -9.18 9.93
CA VAL A 121 -11.44 -10.06 10.57
C VAL A 121 -10.08 -9.42 10.34
N ILE A 122 -9.33 -9.14 11.40
CA ILE A 122 -8.00 -8.53 11.34
C ILE A 122 -6.96 -9.63 11.55
N CYS A 123 -6.01 -9.73 10.63
CA CYS A 123 -4.85 -10.62 10.74
C CYS A 123 -3.56 -9.82 10.61
N TYR A 124 -2.51 -10.27 11.30
CA TYR A 124 -1.15 -9.68 11.29
C TYR A 124 -0.19 -10.68 10.66
N PHE A 125 0.73 -10.19 9.84
CA PHE A 125 1.84 -10.98 9.30
C PHE A 125 3.03 -10.11 8.92
#